data_b114ae97803f107b1b8df1cbc136de69
#
_entry.id   b114ae97803f107b1b8df1cbc136de69
#
_cell.length_a   1.000
_cell.length_b   1.000
_cell.length_c   1.000
_cell.angle_alpha   90.00
_cell.angle_beta   90.00
_cell.angle_gamma   90.00
#
_symmetry.space_group_name_H-M   'P 1'
#
loop_
_entity.id
_entity.type
_entity.pdbx_description
1 polymer ?
#
loop_
_entity_poly.entity_id
_entity_poly.type
_entity_poly.pdbx_seq_one_letter_code
_entity_poly.pdbx_strand_id
1 'polypeptide(L)'
;MNEMNGHDIEDLRPGMQATFSKTLTEADIVLFAGVSGDNNAVHVNEEFAATTPFGGRIAHGFLTASVISAAVANRLPGPGTVYLSQQMKFLAPVRPGDTVHATVTVTAVNEARARATLTTVCRVRETVVIEGEALVMTTSRARRERAAAQAAQVAATPIVAGVAA
;
A
#
# COMPACT_ATOMS: atom_id res chain seq x y z
N MET A 1 -17.66 -11.32 6.46
CA MET A 1 -16.60 -10.62 5.72
C MET A 1 -16.56 -11.24 4.34
N ASN A 2 -16.71 -10.49 3.27
CA ASN A 2 -16.56 -11.02 1.92
C ASN A 2 -15.03 -11.11 1.67
N GLU A 3 -14.50 -12.29 1.35
CA GLU A 3 -13.06 -12.52 1.13
C GLU A 3 -12.43 -11.61 0.08
N MET A 4 -13.24 -11.01 -0.77
CA MET A 4 -12.85 -10.06 -1.82
C MET A 4 -12.78 -8.59 -1.35
N ASN A 5 -13.25 -8.26 -0.15
CA ASN A 5 -13.25 -6.91 0.39
C ASN A 5 -12.36 -6.81 1.63
N GLY A 6 -11.57 -5.74 1.71
CA GLY A 6 -10.85 -5.37 2.92
C GLY A 6 -11.79 -4.86 4.03
N HIS A 7 -11.19 -4.26 5.04
CA HIS A 7 -11.93 -3.60 6.12
C HIS A 7 -12.61 -2.33 5.59
N ASP A 8 -13.90 -2.18 5.90
CA ASP A 8 -14.56 -0.89 5.76
C ASP A 8 -14.03 0.10 6.79
N ILE A 9 -14.13 1.40 6.50
CA ILE A 9 -13.66 2.45 7.42
C ILE A 9 -14.28 2.34 8.80
N GLU A 10 -15.54 1.89 8.87
CA GLU A 10 -16.29 1.70 10.10
C GLU A 10 -15.76 0.55 10.97
N ASP A 11 -14.94 -0.35 10.40
CA ASP A 11 -14.35 -1.48 11.12
C ASP A 11 -12.91 -1.18 11.61
N LEU A 12 -12.29 -0.12 11.09
CA LEU A 12 -10.93 0.26 11.48
C LEU A 12 -10.89 0.93 12.84
N ARG A 13 -9.86 0.60 13.63
CA ARG A 13 -9.60 1.22 14.94
C ARG A 13 -8.11 1.51 15.08
N PRO A 14 -7.71 2.63 15.71
CA PRO A 14 -6.32 2.87 16.10
C PRO A 14 -5.74 1.69 16.88
N GLY A 15 -4.50 1.33 16.58
CA GLY A 15 -3.82 0.18 17.14
C GLY A 15 -3.96 -1.13 16.35
N MET A 16 -4.90 -1.23 15.40
CA MET A 16 -4.94 -2.38 14.50
C MET A 16 -3.67 -2.39 13.65
N GLN A 17 -3.06 -3.58 13.52
CA GLN A 17 -1.84 -3.73 12.74
C GLN A 17 -1.83 -5.02 11.93
N ALA A 18 -1.09 -5.02 10.86
CA ALA A 18 -0.81 -6.21 10.06
C ALA A 18 0.59 -6.14 9.46
N THR A 19 1.17 -7.31 9.20
CA THR A 19 2.49 -7.44 8.57
C THR A 19 2.36 -8.25 7.29
N PHE A 20 3.06 -7.79 6.26
CA PHE A 20 3.31 -8.54 5.03
C PHE A 20 4.82 -8.73 4.86
N SER A 21 5.23 -9.91 4.45
CA SER A 21 6.65 -10.24 4.33
C SER A 21 6.96 -10.71 2.92
N LYS A 22 8.09 -10.24 2.37
CA LYS A 22 8.59 -10.65 1.06
C LYS A 22 10.11 -10.70 1.07
N THR A 23 10.67 -11.79 0.59
CA THR A 23 12.09 -11.87 0.26
C THR A 23 12.31 -11.18 -1.08
N LEU A 24 13.21 -10.18 -1.11
CA LEU A 24 13.59 -9.48 -2.33
C LEU A 24 14.66 -10.28 -3.06
N THR A 25 14.27 -10.86 -4.20
CA THR A 25 15.15 -11.70 -5.01
C THR A 25 15.89 -10.88 -6.07
N GLU A 26 16.93 -11.47 -6.68
CA GLU A 26 17.59 -10.92 -7.87
C GLU A 26 16.60 -10.60 -8.99
N ALA A 27 15.64 -11.50 -9.22
CA ALA A 27 14.61 -11.29 -10.23
C ALA A 27 13.74 -10.05 -9.94
N ASP A 28 13.38 -9.83 -8.66
CA ASP A 28 12.60 -8.64 -8.26
C ASP A 28 13.37 -7.34 -8.58
N ILE A 29 14.70 -7.31 -8.32
CA ILE A 29 15.54 -6.14 -8.58
C ILE A 29 15.63 -5.85 -10.08
N VAL A 30 15.88 -6.88 -10.91
CA VAL A 30 15.96 -6.74 -12.36
C VAL A 30 14.63 -6.29 -12.96
N LEU A 31 13.51 -6.89 -12.52
CA LEU A 31 12.18 -6.51 -12.96
C LEU A 31 11.85 -5.07 -12.55
N PHE A 32 12.21 -4.67 -11.34
CA PHE A 32 11.96 -3.30 -10.87
C PHE A 32 12.79 -2.28 -11.65
N ALA A 33 14.07 -2.58 -11.95
CA ALA A 33 14.91 -1.74 -12.81
C ALA A 33 14.25 -1.53 -14.19
N GLY A 34 13.72 -2.61 -14.79
CA GLY A 34 13.01 -2.55 -16.06
C GLY A 34 11.71 -1.75 -16.01
N VAL A 35 10.90 -1.92 -14.97
CA VAL A 35 9.60 -1.24 -14.84
C VAL A 35 9.76 0.23 -14.47
N SER A 36 10.68 0.55 -13.56
CA SER A 36 10.91 1.93 -13.09
C SER A 36 11.82 2.75 -13.99
N GLY A 37 12.70 2.09 -14.78
CA GLY A 37 13.79 2.73 -15.51
C GLY A 37 14.99 3.09 -14.62
N ASP A 38 14.97 2.76 -13.32
CA ASP A 38 16.09 3.00 -12.40
C ASP A 38 17.15 1.91 -12.56
N ASN A 39 18.08 2.16 -13.50
CA ASN A 39 19.22 1.30 -13.80
C ASN A 39 20.51 1.78 -13.10
N ASN A 40 20.41 2.44 -11.94
CA ASN A 40 21.57 2.86 -11.19
C ASN A 40 22.48 1.65 -10.90
N ALA A 41 23.76 1.79 -11.23
CA ALA A 41 24.75 0.72 -11.14
C ALA A 41 24.85 0.10 -9.73
N VAL A 42 24.51 0.83 -8.68
CA VAL A 42 24.47 0.32 -7.30
C VAL A 42 23.47 -0.82 -7.10
N HIS A 43 22.47 -0.96 -7.99
CA HIS A 43 21.47 -2.02 -7.96
C HIS A 43 21.80 -3.19 -8.90
N VAL A 44 22.43 -2.91 -10.04
CA VAL A 44 22.54 -3.88 -11.13
C VAL A 44 23.98 -4.30 -11.48
N ASN A 45 25.01 -3.63 -10.94
CA ASN A 45 26.41 -3.92 -11.22
C ASN A 45 27.19 -4.16 -9.91
N GLU A 46 27.59 -5.43 -9.68
CA GLU A 46 28.30 -5.82 -8.46
C GLU A 46 29.68 -5.18 -8.33
N GLU A 47 30.45 -5.10 -9.43
CA GLU A 47 31.80 -4.50 -9.41
C GLU A 47 31.73 -3.03 -9.00
N PHE A 48 30.77 -2.28 -9.59
CA PHE A 48 30.55 -0.89 -9.21
C PHE A 48 30.08 -0.79 -7.76
N ALA A 49 29.09 -1.57 -7.36
CA ALA A 49 28.50 -1.50 -6.03
C ALA A 49 29.51 -1.86 -4.92
N ALA A 50 30.45 -2.75 -5.19
CA ALA A 50 31.53 -3.10 -4.26
C ALA A 50 32.46 -1.91 -3.95
N THR A 51 32.59 -0.93 -4.85
CA THR A 51 33.39 0.28 -4.64
C THR A 51 32.66 1.36 -3.84
N THR A 52 31.37 1.20 -3.60
CA THR A 52 30.54 2.15 -2.84
C THR A 52 30.59 1.88 -1.34
N PRO A 53 30.12 2.82 -0.49
CA PRO A 53 30.01 2.58 0.94
C PRO A 53 29.13 1.37 1.30
N PHE A 54 28.32 0.88 0.35
CA PHE A 54 27.50 -0.30 0.55
C PHE A 54 28.29 -1.62 0.47
N GLY A 55 29.46 -1.63 -0.22
CA GLY A 55 30.31 -2.80 -0.35
C GLY A 55 29.68 -3.98 -1.12
N GLY A 56 28.73 -3.69 -2.02
CA GLY A 56 27.98 -4.64 -2.84
C GLY A 56 26.59 -4.14 -3.17
N ARG A 57 25.87 -4.84 -4.07
CA ARG A 57 24.57 -4.38 -4.55
C ARG A 57 23.53 -4.33 -3.44
N ILE A 58 22.64 -3.35 -3.59
CA ILE A 58 21.46 -3.16 -2.72
C ILE A 58 20.20 -3.16 -3.57
N ALA A 59 19.08 -3.53 -2.98
CA ALA A 59 17.76 -3.39 -3.60
C ALA A 59 17.39 -1.91 -3.71
N HIS A 60 16.58 -1.56 -4.72
CA HIS A 60 16.02 -0.22 -4.84
C HIS A 60 15.19 0.13 -3.60
N GLY A 61 15.33 1.35 -3.12
CA GLY A 61 14.55 1.82 -1.98
C GLY A 61 13.04 1.70 -2.22
N PHE A 62 12.57 2.08 -3.41
CA PHE A 62 11.16 1.99 -3.78
C PHE A 62 10.68 0.55 -4.04
N LEU A 63 11.54 -0.38 -4.44
CA LEU A 63 11.20 -1.80 -4.46
C LEU A 63 10.95 -2.29 -3.02
N THR A 64 11.82 -1.92 -2.08
CA THR A 64 11.63 -2.22 -0.66
C THR A 64 10.33 -1.59 -0.13
N ALA A 65 10.06 -0.33 -0.47
CA ALA A 65 8.83 0.38 -0.09
C ALA A 65 7.57 -0.26 -0.70
N SER A 66 7.65 -0.91 -1.86
CA SER A 66 6.51 -1.61 -2.48
C SER A 66 5.93 -2.71 -1.59
N VAL A 67 6.72 -3.27 -0.66
CA VAL A 67 6.24 -4.26 0.32
C VAL A 67 5.24 -3.63 1.30
N ILE A 68 5.35 -2.31 1.58
CA ILE A 68 4.34 -1.55 2.35
C ILE A 68 3.02 -1.51 1.56
N SER A 69 3.09 -1.26 0.24
CA SER A 69 1.89 -1.27 -0.60
C SER A 69 1.19 -2.63 -0.56
N ALA A 70 1.95 -3.72 -0.59
CA ALA A 70 1.39 -5.07 -0.45
C ALA A 70 0.75 -5.31 0.94
N ALA A 71 1.34 -4.78 2.01
CA ALA A 71 0.75 -4.84 3.36
C ALA A 71 -0.59 -4.10 3.41
N VAL A 72 -0.65 -2.90 2.84
CA VAL A 72 -1.88 -2.08 2.76
C VAL A 72 -2.95 -2.77 1.90
N ALA A 73 -2.58 -3.23 0.71
CA ALA A 73 -3.54 -3.75 -0.27
C ALA A 73 -4.06 -5.15 0.08
N ASN A 74 -3.23 -5.99 0.72
CA ASN A 74 -3.56 -7.41 0.93
C ASN A 74 -3.86 -7.75 2.39
N ARG A 75 -3.57 -6.84 3.36
CA ARG A 75 -3.70 -7.13 4.79
C ARG A 75 -4.54 -6.10 5.54
N LEU A 76 -4.09 -4.83 5.61
CA LEU A 76 -4.76 -3.82 6.42
C LEU A 76 -4.59 -2.41 5.80
N PRO A 77 -5.67 -1.76 5.38
CA PRO A 77 -7.08 -2.14 5.42
C PRO A 77 -7.46 -3.30 4.48
N GLY A 78 -6.63 -3.64 3.46
CA GLY A 78 -6.86 -4.74 2.56
C GLY A 78 -7.50 -4.33 1.23
N PRO A 79 -8.07 -5.28 0.46
CA PRO A 79 -8.64 -5.05 -0.86
C PRO A 79 -9.62 -3.88 -0.92
N GLY A 80 -9.52 -3.08 -2.00
CA GLY A 80 -10.34 -1.87 -2.18
C GLY A 80 -9.75 -0.61 -1.57
N THR A 81 -8.60 -0.71 -0.88
CA THR A 81 -7.88 0.45 -0.33
C THR A 81 -7.14 1.19 -1.44
N VAL A 82 -7.24 2.52 -1.43
CA VAL A 82 -6.53 3.43 -2.33
C VAL A 82 -5.47 4.20 -1.55
N TYR A 83 -4.22 4.15 -2.01
CA TYR A 83 -3.15 4.97 -1.48
C TYR A 83 -3.35 6.43 -1.89
N LEU A 84 -3.30 7.37 -0.92
CA LEU A 84 -3.42 8.81 -1.18
C LEU A 84 -2.08 9.51 -1.05
N SER A 85 -1.29 9.17 -0.02
CA SER A 85 0.05 9.72 0.17
C SER A 85 0.92 8.81 1.03
N GLN A 86 2.23 8.97 0.88
CA GLN A 86 3.24 8.33 1.70
C GLN A 86 4.36 9.33 1.98
N GLN A 87 4.73 9.45 3.25
CA GLN A 87 6.01 10.01 3.65
C GLN A 87 6.86 8.88 4.22
N MET A 88 8.15 8.83 3.86
CA MET A 88 9.04 7.79 4.37
C MET A 88 10.49 8.25 4.40
N LYS A 89 11.28 7.56 5.23
CA LYS A 89 12.74 7.67 5.29
C LYS A 89 13.34 6.30 5.05
N PHE A 90 14.40 6.26 4.26
CA PHE A 90 15.24 5.08 4.07
C PHE A 90 16.39 5.15 5.07
N LEU A 91 16.45 4.18 5.99
CA LEU A 91 17.35 4.20 7.14
C LEU A 91 18.55 3.26 6.98
N ALA A 92 18.36 2.16 6.25
CA ALA A 92 19.39 1.17 6.00
C ALA A 92 19.18 0.48 4.65
N PRO A 93 20.27 0.03 3.99
CA PRO A 93 20.16 -0.72 2.74
C PRO A 93 19.56 -2.11 2.95
N VAL A 94 18.86 -2.60 1.91
CA VAL A 94 18.36 -3.96 1.83
C VAL A 94 19.14 -4.69 0.73
N ARG A 95 19.55 -5.92 0.99
CA ARG A 95 20.35 -6.72 0.08
C ARG A 95 19.48 -7.68 -0.74
N PRO A 96 19.93 -8.09 -1.93
CA PRO A 96 19.34 -9.23 -2.60
C PRO A 96 19.31 -10.45 -1.66
N GLY A 97 18.15 -11.12 -1.56
CA GLY A 97 17.94 -12.25 -0.66
C GLY A 97 17.44 -11.90 0.74
N ASP A 98 17.43 -10.62 1.14
CA ASP A 98 16.84 -10.21 2.42
C ASP A 98 15.31 -10.33 2.38
N THR A 99 14.75 -10.75 3.52
CA THR A 99 13.29 -10.75 3.72
C THR A 99 12.88 -9.47 4.44
N VAL A 100 12.05 -8.68 3.74
CA VAL A 100 11.47 -7.45 4.27
C VAL A 100 10.13 -7.76 4.93
N HIS A 101 9.99 -7.36 6.18
CA HIS A 101 8.75 -7.41 6.96
C HIS A 101 8.16 -6.00 7.04
N ALA A 102 7.10 -5.73 6.26
CA ALA A 102 6.40 -4.45 6.28
C ALA A 102 5.20 -4.53 7.22
N THR A 103 5.25 -3.78 8.30
CA THR A 103 4.17 -3.64 9.28
C THR A 103 3.47 -2.30 9.09
N VAL A 104 2.15 -2.32 9.00
CA VAL A 104 1.28 -1.14 8.97
C VAL A 104 0.42 -1.13 10.22
N THR A 105 0.28 0.04 10.85
CA THR A 105 -0.52 0.22 12.07
C THR A 105 -1.44 1.41 11.91
N VAL A 106 -2.74 1.23 12.10
CA VAL A 106 -3.72 2.32 12.08
C VAL A 106 -3.45 3.27 13.24
N THR A 107 -3.26 4.55 12.97
CA THR A 107 -3.05 5.60 13.97
C THR A 107 -4.24 6.54 14.09
N ALA A 108 -4.94 6.80 12.98
CA ALA A 108 -6.13 7.63 12.97
C ALA A 108 -7.15 7.16 11.94
N VAL A 109 -8.43 7.39 12.23
CA VAL A 109 -9.56 7.05 11.38
C VAL A 109 -10.45 8.28 11.21
N ASN A 110 -10.81 8.60 9.96
CA ASN A 110 -11.78 9.64 9.60
C ASN A 110 -12.91 9.00 8.80
N GLU A 111 -13.95 8.56 9.49
CA GLU A 111 -15.10 7.86 8.89
C GLU A 111 -15.84 8.73 7.87
N ALA A 112 -16.00 10.03 8.15
CA ALA A 112 -16.71 10.95 7.25
C ALA A 112 -16.06 11.06 5.86
N ARG A 113 -14.71 10.96 5.81
CA ARG A 113 -13.94 10.98 4.57
C ARG A 113 -13.56 9.59 4.07
N ALA A 114 -13.86 8.52 4.81
CA ALA A 114 -13.39 7.16 4.58
C ALA A 114 -11.86 7.08 4.47
N ARG A 115 -11.13 7.79 5.35
CA ARG A 115 -9.66 7.86 5.35
C ARG A 115 -9.07 7.32 6.64
N ALA A 116 -7.96 6.60 6.53
CA ALA A 116 -7.17 6.17 7.66
C ALA A 116 -5.71 6.60 7.49
N THR A 117 -5.09 6.98 8.59
CA THR A 117 -3.63 7.22 8.67
C THR A 117 -2.98 5.97 9.26
N LEU A 118 -1.88 5.55 8.65
CA LEU A 118 -1.14 4.35 9.04
C LEU A 118 0.33 4.71 9.26
N THR A 119 0.92 4.35 10.40
CA THR A 119 2.38 4.25 10.45
C THR A 119 2.82 3.04 9.67
N THR A 120 3.97 3.15 9.00
CA THR A 120 4.53 2.11 8.13
C THR A 120 5.99 1.87 8.50
N VAL A 121 6.35 0.62 8.80
CA VAL A 121 7.71 0.25 9.19
C VAL A 121 8.12 -0.99 8.41
N CYS A 122 9.28 -0.91 7.71
CA CYS A 122 9.91 -2.09 7.15
C CYS A 122 11.12 -2.50 7.99
N ARG A 123 11.24 -3.80 8.25
CA ARG A 123 12.38 -4.41 8.94
C ARG A 123 12.99 -5.53 8.11
N VAL A 124 14.31 -5.65 8.23
CA VAL A 124 15.06 -6.83 7.83
C VAL A 124 15.74 -7.34 9.10
N ARG A 125 15.38 -8.54 9.54
CA ARG A 125 15.74 -9.04 10.87
C ARG A 125 15.38 -8.00 11.94
N GLU A 126 16.32 -7.55 12.77
CA GLU A 126 16.09 -6.55 13.82
C GLU A 126 16.27 -5.09 13.35
N THR A 127 16.73 -4.89 12.11
CA THR A 127 17.05 -3.54 11.60
C THR A 127 15.82 -2.91 10.95
N VAL A 128 15.47 -1.70 11.38
CA VAL A 128 14.49 -0.86 10.65
C VAL A 128 15.17 -0.31 9.40
N VAL A 129 14.63 -0.63 8.23
CA VAL A 129 15.16 -0.18 6.94
C VAL A 129 14.34 0.95 6.31
N ILE A 130 13.05 1.02 6.64
CA ILE A 130 12.15 2.13 6.26
C ILE A 130 11.22 2.42 7.43
N GLU A 131 10.96 3.69 7.66
CA GLU A 131 9.89 4.18 8.53
C GLU A 131 9.11 5.29 7.84
N GLY A 132 7.81 5.40 8.13
CA GLY A 132 7.00 6.45 7.54
C GLY A 132 5.54 6.43 7.94
N GLU A 133 4.75 7.21 7.21
CA GLU A 133 3.32 7.35 7.41
C GLU A 133 2.59 7.36 6.07
N ALA A 134 1.50 6.63 5.99
CA ALA A 134 0.61 6.56 4.84
C ALA A 134 -0.75 7.17 5.16
N LEU A 135 -1.32 7.91 4.22
CA LEU A 135 -2.74 8.23 4.19
C LEU A 135 -3.41 7.36 3.13
N VAL A 136 -4.46 6.67 3.52
CA VAL A 136 -5.22 5.79 2.62
C VAL A 136 -6.70 6.11 2.66
N MET A 137 -7.41 5.80 1.59
CA MET A 137 -8.86 5.77 1.54
C MET A 137 -9.31 4.31 1.40
N THR A 138 -10.25 3.90 2.23
CA THR A 138 -10.80 2.54 2.20
C THR A 138 -12.28 2.54 1.85
N THR A 139 -12.86 1.38 1.69
CA THR A 139 -14.29 1.21 1.45
C THR A 139 -15.12 1.69 2.66
N SER A 140 -16.39 2.00 2.44
CA SER A 140 -17.34 2.39 3.49
C SER A 140 -18.65 1.70 3.23
N ARG A 141 -19.13 0.97 4.22
CA ARG A 141 -20.44 0.30 4.21
C ARG A 141 -21.55 1.33 4.04
N ALA A 142 -21.52 2.37 4.84
CA ALA A 142 -22.52 3.44 4.80
C ALA A 142 -22.60 4.16 3.44
N ARG A 143 -21.46 4.35 2.77
CA ARG A 143 -21.46 4.93 1.43
C ARG A 143 -22.05 4.00 0.38
N ARG A 144 -21.76 2.69 0.45
CA ARG A 144 -22.35 1.70 -0.46
C ARG A 144 -23.87 1.60 -0.27
N GLU A 145 -24.34 1.58 0.96
CA GLU A 145 -25.77 1.53 1.27
C GLU A 145 -26.51 2.78 0.76
N ARG A 146 -25.94 3.97 0.95
CA ARG A 146 -26.51 5.21 0.41
C ARG A 146 -26.55 5.20 -1.12
N ALA A 147 -25.47 4.77 -1.77
CA ALA A 147 -25.41 4.68 -3.23
C ALA A 147 -26.45 3.69 -3.78
N ALA A 148 -26.61 2.55 -3.15
CA ALA A 148 -27.64 1.56 -3.50
C ALA A 148 -29.06 2.11 -3.34
N ALA A 149 -29.34 2.80 -2.24
CA ALA A 149 -30.64 3.43 -1.99
C ALA A 149 -30.95 4.52 -3.02
N GLN A 150 -29.96 5.33 -3.35
CA GLN A 150 -30.11 6.39 -4.37
C GLN A 150 -30.38 5.82 -5.76
N ALA A 151 -29.67 4.75 -6.14
CA ALA A 151 -29.88 4.06 -7.41
C ALA A 151 -31.29 3.46 -7.50
N ALA A 152 -31.78 2.85 -6.43
CA ALA A 152 -33.12 2.31 -6.36
C ALA A 152 -34.19 3.39 -6.48
N GLN A 153 -33.97 4.56 -5.88
CA GLN A 153 -34.89 5.69 -5.95
C GLN A 153 -34.96 6.30 -7.37
N VAL A 154 -33.81 6.40 -8.07
CA VAL A 154 -33.77 6.86 -9.46
C VAL A 154 -34.48 5.86 -10.38
N ALA A 155 -34.29 4.57 -10.19
CA ALA A 155 -34.95 3.51 -10.97
C ALA A 155 -36.47 3.46 -10.74
N ALA A 156 -36.95 3.86 -9.57
CA ALA A 156 -38.37 3.88 -9.20
C ALA A 156 -39.10 5.16 -9.68
N THR A 157 -38.39 6.17 -10.20
CA THR A 157 -39.02 7.40 -10.70
C THR A 157 -39.63 7.14 -12.07
N PRO A 158 -40.98 7.22 -12.25
CA PRO A 158 -41.63 6.99 -13.53
C PRO A 158 -41.14 8.01 -14.57
N ILE A 159 -40.76 7.53 -15.75
CA ILE A 159 -40.55 8.39 -16.92
C ILE A 159 -41.93 8.95 -17.27
N VAL A 160 -42.18 10.22 -16.95
CA VAL A 160 -43.37 10.92 -17.41
C VAL A 160 -43.20 11.03 -18.95
N ALA A 161 -43.84 10.12 -19.68
CA ALA A 161 -43.95 10.26 -21.13
C ALA A 161 -44.69 11.56 -21.42
N GLY A 162 -43.97 12.54 -21.93
CA GLY A 162 -44.54 13.80 -22.43
C GLY A 162 -45.56 13.45 -23.51
N VAL A 163 -46.83 13.69 -23.22
CA VAL A 163 -47.89 13.68 -24.19
C VAL A 163 -47.66 14.88 -25.12
N ALA A 164 -47.17 14.65 -26.33
CA ALA A 164 -47.18 15.61 -27.40
C ALA A 164 -48.64 15.73 -27.88
N ALA A 165 -49.21 16.92 -27.77
CA ALA A 165 -50.42 17.33 -28.43
C ALA A 165 -50.10 18.05 -29.73
#